data_3893c2567a53c68ed9b6ddd2d9027cae
#
_entry.id   3893c2567a53c68ed9b6ddd2d9027cae
#
_cell.length_a   1.000
_cell.length_b   1.000
_cell.length_c   1.000
_cell.angle_alpha   90.00
_cell.angle_beta   90.00
_cell.angle_gamma   90.00
#
_symmetry.space_group_name_H-M   'P 1'
#
loop_
_entity.id
_entity.type
_entity.pdbx_description
1 polymer ?
#
loop_
_entity_poly.entity_id
_entity_poly.type
_entity_poly.pdbx_seq_one_letter_code
_entity_poly.pdbx_strand_id
1 'polypeptide(L)'
;QKSQQYINLKAKEHKIFSFTFLTDNSIMQLGVIKINDHPITFDNNFYFTLKNTKKVNILCVNRVSNNTAITTLFANDTLSFNFKNTSVSNIDFNALKQQDFIIINELENFSSGLINSINTFVKNGGSVAIFPPMNADLSIYNNTLKELQISTLSELRIRNTVIDKININHPIYEHVFEGKLEKINYPQVNQYHQIITTNRSNSIALLTQENKDVFLEVFSKEKGLIYLFNSPLQSTYNNFSKHALFVP
;
A
#
# COMPACT_ATOMS: atom_id res chain seq x y z
N GLN A 1 8.76 31.89 -9.85
CA GLN A 1 8.50 32.04 -11.31
C GLN A 1 7.22 32.87 -11.50
N LYS A 2 7.16 33.71 -12.52
CA LYS A 2 5.97 34.50 -12.86
C LYS A 2 5.59 34.16 -14.31
N SER A 3 4.32 33.88 -14.54
CA SER A 3 3.71 33.79 -15.86
C SER A 3 2.60 34.85 -15.93
N GLN A 4 2.49 35.56 -17.02
CA GLN A 4 1.50 36.63 -17.22
C GLN A 4 0.84 36.49 -18.58
N GLN A 5 -0.48 36.66 -18.62
CA GLN A 5 -1.26 36.64 -19.83
C GLN A 5 -2.28 37.78 -19.78
N TYR A 6 -2.45 38.48 -20.91
CA TYR A 6 -3.49 39.48 -21.06
C TYR A 6 -4.74 38.85 -21.62
N ILE A 7 -5.86 39.19 -21.01
CA ILE A 7 -7.15 38.57 -21.31
C ILE A 7 -8.18 39.67 -21.58
N ASN A 8 -8.85 39.60 -22.72
CA ASN A 8 -9.99 40.43 -23.02
C ASN A 8 -11.28 39.60 -22.89
N LEU A 9 -12.19 40.04 -22.04
CA LEU A 9 -13.50 39.43 -21.83
C LEU A 9 -14.60 40.44 -22.16
N LYS A 10 -15.62 40.01 -22.88
CA LYS A 10 -16.86 40.78 -23.05
C LYS A 10 -17.72 40.65 -21.82
N ALA A 11 -18.66 41.60 -21.64
CA ALA A 11 -19.62 41.50 -20.56
C ALA A 11 -20.37 40.16 -20.60
N LYS A 12 -20.44 39.45 -19.45
CA LYS A 12 -21.06 38.11 -19.27
C LYS A 12 -20.36 36.98 -20.04
N GLU A 13 -19.16 37.19 -20.57
CA GLU A 13 -18.35 36.14 -21.21
C GLU A 13 -17.60 35.31 -20.15
N HIS A 14 -17.55 33.98 -20.32
CA HIS A 14 -16.77 33.07 -19.51
C HIS A 14 -15.71 32.41 -20.39
N LYS A 15 -14.43 32.42 -19.93
CA LYS A 15 -13.31 31.74 -20.61
C LYS A 15 -12.46 30.95 -19.62
N ILE A 16 -11.99 29.80 -20.06
CA ILE A 16 -11.05 28.97 -19.31
C ILE A 16 -9.66 29.23 -19.87
N PHE A 17 -8.70 29.53 -19.00
CA PHE A 17 -7.30 29.75 -19.32
C PHE A 17 -6.44 28.73 -18.62
N SER A 18 -5.40 28.25 -19.33
CA SER A 18 -4.42 27.31 -18.76
C SER A 18 -3.07 28.01 -18.68
N PHE A 19 -2.43 27.88 -17.52
CA PHE A 19 -1.08 28.34 -17.29
C PHE A 19 -0.18 27.14 -17.00
N THR A 20 0.97 27.09 -17.67
CA THR A 20 2.00 26.10 -17.40
C THR A 20 3.20 26.79 -16.76
N PHE A 21 3.69 26.25 -15.68
CA PHE A 21 4.88 26.76 -15.00
C PHE A 21 5.74 25.61 -14.49
N LEU A 22 7.04 25.86 -14.36
CA LEU A 22 7.97 24.90 -13.78
C LEU A 22 7.89 24.97 -12.26
N THR A 23 7.81 23.81 -11.62
CA THR A 23 7.92 23.68 -10.17
C THR A 23 9.35 23.29 -9.81
N ASP A 24 9.82 23.69 -8.64
CA ASP A 24 11.04 23.15 -8.06
C ASP A 24 10.76 21.85 -7.28
N ASN A 25 11.81 21.24 -6.71
CA ASN A 25 11.68 20.00 -5.95
C ASN A 25 11.27 20.22 -4.46
N SER A 26 10.83 21.42 -4.09
CA SER A 26 10.36 21.68 -2.73
C SER A 26 9.06 20.93 -2.45
N ILE A 27 8.95 20.39 -1.24
CA ILE A 27 7.81 19.57 -0.79
C ILE A 27 6.49 20.37 -0.85
N MET A 28 6.57 21.68 -0.59
CA MET A 28 5.42 22.57 -0.60
C MET A 28 5.78 23.89 -1.27
N GLN A 29 4.95 24.31 -2.20
CA GLN A 29 5.07 25.60 -2.88
C GLN A 29 3.80 26.41 -2.69
N LEU A 30 3.96 27.67 -2.38
CA LEU A 30 2.85 28.63 -2.30
C LEU A 30 2.73 29.37 -3.62
N GLY A 31 1.54 29.38 -4.16
CA GLY A 31 1.22 30.12 -5.40
C GLY A 31 0.19 31.20 -5.14
N VAL A 32 0.18 32.20 -5.99
CA VAL A 32 -0.85 33.24 -6.03
C VAL A 32 -1.20 33.54 -7.48
N ILE A 33 -2.50 33.50 -7.76
CA ILE A 33 -3.06 34.02 -9.02
C ILE A 33 -3.57 35.43 -8.70
N LYS A 34 -3.14 36.41 -9.52
CA LYS A 34 -3.56 37.81 -9.39
C LYS A 34 -4.29 38.25 -10.64
N ILE A 35 -5.40 38.91 -10.46
CA ILE A 35 -6.09 39.65 -11.49
C ILE A 35 -6.05 41.14 -11.16
N ASN A 36 -6.14 42.00 -12.15
CA ASN A 36 -6.28 43.45 -11.94
C ASN A 36 -7.68 43.82 -12.35
N ASP A 37 -8.57 43.89 -11.37
CA ASP A 37 -9.96 44.27 -11.59
C ASP A 37 -10.32 45.52 -10.77
N HIS A 38 -11.22 46.34 -11.27
CA HIS A 38 -11.70 47.55 -10.66
C HIS A 38 -13.22 47.68 -10.89
N PRO A 39 -14.01 48.19 -9.94
CA PRO A 39 -13.60 48.79 -8.66
C PRO A 39 -13.43 47.81 -7.49
N ILE A 40 -13.76 46.52 -7.68
CA ILE A 40 -13.73 45.50 -6.65
C ILE A 40 -12.32 44.87 -6.66
N THR A 41 -11.57 44.97 -5.56
CA THR A 41 -10.17 44.54 -5.50
C THR A 41 -9.88 43.49 -4.43
N PHE A 42 -10.84 43.14 -3.55
CA PHE A 42 -10.62 42.26 -2.41
C PHE A 42 -10.43 40.79 -2.85
N ASP A 43 -10.97 40.39 -4.01
CA ASP A 43 -10.90 39.06 -4.61
C ASP A 43 -9.82 38.93 -5.71
N ASN A 44 -9.04 39.97 -5.92
CA ASN A 44 -7.99 40.02 -6.96
C ASN A 44 -6.81 39.06 -6.72
N ASN A 45 -6.75 38.39 -5.57
CA ASN A 45 -5.69 37.44 -5.24
C ASN A 45 -6.28 36.09 -4.80
N PHE A 46 -5.93 35.04 -5.52
CA PHE A 46 -6.24 33.67 -5.15
C PHE A 46 -4.95 32.95 -4.75
N TYR A 47 -4.88 32.54 -3.48
CA TYR A 47 -3.74 31.83 -2.91
C TYR A 47 -3.99 30.33 -2.97
N PHE A 48 -2.98 29.57 -3.41
CA PHE A 48 -3.04 28.12 -3.46
C PHE A 48 -1.72 27.49 -3.02
N THR A 49 -1.78 26.25 -2.63
CA THR A 49 -0.62 25.44 -2.26
C THR A 49 -0.48 24.28 -3.22
N LEU A 50 0.73 24.08 -3.73
CA LEU A 50 1.10 22.87 -4.48
C LEU A 50 1.95 22.01 -3.55
N LYS A 51 1.50 20.78 -3.33
CA LYS A 51 2.28 19.76 -2.63
C LYS A 51 2.94 18.86 -3.68
N ASN A 52 4.27 18.85 -3.71
CA ASN A 52 5.00 17.91 -4.53
C ASN A 52 5.05 16.58 -3.81
N THR A 53 4.27 15.61 -4.26
CA THR A 53 4.26 14.27 -3.68
C THR A 53 5.47 13.49 -4.19
N LYS A 54 6.37 13.13 -3.27
CA LYS A 54 7.45 12.19 -3.58
C LYS A 54 6.85 10.85 -3.97
N LYS A 55 7.34 10.24 -5.04
CA LYS A 55 6.93 8.88 -5.41
C LYS A 55 7.26 7.91 -4.27
N VAL A 56 6.36 6.98 -4.02
CA VAL A 56 6.57 5.89 -3.07
C VAL A 56 7.47 4.82 -3.73
N ASN A 57 8.60 4.52 -3.10
CA ASN A 57 9.52 3.48 -3.57
C ASN A 57 9.04 2.12 -3.05
N ILE A 58 8.72 1.22 -3.97
CA ILE A 58 8.18 -0.12 -3.66
C ILE A 58 9.10 -1.19 -4.24
N LEU A 59 9.55 -2.11 -3.40
CA LEU A 59 10.31 -3.28 -3.83
C LEU A 59 9.52 -4.57 -3.56
N CYS A 60 9.21 -5.32 -4.59
CA CYS A 60 8.65 -6.66 -4.48
C CYS A 60 9.78 -7.71 -4.59
N VAL A 61 9.97 -8.47 -3.53
CA VAL A 61 10.92 -9.58 -3.47
C VAL A 61 10.16 -10.87 -3.73
N ASN A 62 10.48 -11.53 -4.84
CA ASN A 62 9.80 -12.74 -5.30
C ASN A 62 10.68 -13.97 -5.11
N ARG A 63 10.05 -15.15 -4.88
CA ARG A 63 10.76 -16.43 -4.85
C ARG A 63 11.34 -16.79 -6.21
N VAL A 64 10.50 -16.84 -7.25
CA VAL A 64 10.89 -17.27 -8.60
C VAL A 64 10.43 -16.27 -9.65
N SER A 65 9.14 -16.04 -9.76
CA SER A 65 8.53 -15.21 -10.79
C SER A 65 7.77 -14.03 -10.19
N ASN A 66 7.66 -12.96 -10.98
CA ASN A 66 6.88 -11.79 -10.59
C ASN A 66 5.40 -12.14 -10.45
N ASN A 67 4.78 -11.66 -9.39
CA ASN A 67 3.33 -11.75 -9.23
C ASN A 67 2.66 -10.72 -10.15
N THR A 68 1.81 -11.20 -11.07
CA THR A 68 1.14 -10.34 -12.07
C THR A 68 0.21 -9.33 -11.40
N ALA A 69 -0.52 -9.71 -10.35
CA ALA A 69 -1.45 -8.82 -9.67
C ALA A 69 -0.71 -7.65 -8.99
N ILE A 70 0.37 -7.93 -8.26
CA ILE A 70 1.22 -6.90 -7.63
C ILE A 70 1.85 -6.00 -8.69
N THR A 71 2.38 -6.59 -9.77
CA THR A 71 2.99 -5.84 -10.85
C THR A 71 1.97 -4.91 -11.53
N THR A 72 0.77 -5.40 -11.82
CA THR A 72 -0.28 -4.60 -12.44
C THR A 72 -0.74 -3.46 -11.54
N LEU A 73 -0.83 -3.69 -10.22
CA LEU A 73 -1.25 -2.68 -9.26
C LEU A 73 -0.31 -1.47 -9.24
N PHE A 74 1.00 -1.70 -9.23
CA PHE A 74 1.97 -0.63 -9.00
C PHE A 74 2.72 -0.15 -10.24
N ALA A 75 2.94 -1.02 -11.24
CA ALA A 75 3.76 -0.67 -12.40
C ALA A 75 3.06 0.28 -13.38
N ASN A 76 1.73 0.33 -13.37
CA ASN A 76 0.95 1.18 -14.29
C ASN A 76 0.88 2.65 -13.83
N ASP A 77 0.98 2.93 -12.53
CA ASP A 77 1.00 4.29 -12.00
C ASP A 77 2.44 4.74 -11.70
N THR A 78 3.16 5.10 -12.75
CA THR A 78 4.54 5.60 -12.64
C THR A 78 4.61 7.04 -12.13
N LEU A 79 3.49 7.72 -11.92
CA LEU A 79 3.47 9.05 -11.31
C LEU A 79 3.57 8.95 -9.79
N SER A 80 2.85 8.01 -9.19
CA SER A 80 2.77 7.82 -7.73
C SER A 80 3.82 6.85 -7.20
N PHE A 81 4.21 5.84 -7.99
CA PHE A 81 5.06 4.74 -7.54
C PHE A 81 6.35 4.60 -8.35
N ASN A 82 7.42 4.26 -7.64
CA ASN A 82 8.67 3.76 -8.21
C ASN A 82 8.76 2.26 -7.83
N PHE A 83 8.12 1.41 -8.64
CA PHE A 83 7.98 -0.01 -8.38
C PHE A 83 9.09 -0.83 -9.01
N LYS A 84 9.67 -1.75 -8.25
CA LYS A 84 10.71 -2.70 -8.70
C LYS A 84 10.40 -4.12 -8.26
N ASN A 85 10.68 -5.08 -9.15
CA ASN A 85 10.69 -6.51 -8.83
C ASN A 85 12.13 -7.01 -8.72
N THR A 86 12.40 -7.89 -7.76
CA THR A 86 13.64 -8.61 -7.64
C THR A 86 13.42 -10.06 -7.21
N SER A 87 14.32 -10.96 -7.59
CA SER A 87 14.35 -12.29 -7.00
C SER A 87 15.09 -12.25 -5.67
N VAL A 88 14.73 -13.13 -4.75
CA VAL A 88 15.41 -13.26 -3.44
C VAL A 88 16.91 -13.54 -3.59
N SER A 89 17.34 -14.24 -4.66
CA SER A 89 18.75 -14.51 -4.95
C SER A 89 19.55 -13.25 -5.35
N ASN A 90 18.89 -12.20 -5.79
CA ASN A 90 19.51 -10.97 -6.29
C ASN A 90 19.22 -9.75 -5.40
N ILE A 91 18.91 -10.00 -4.14
CA ILE A 91 18.55 -8.92 -3.21
C ILE A 91 19.80 -8.06 -2.87
N ASP A 92 19.65 -6.75 -3.04
CA ASP A 92 20.59 -5.78 -2.49
C ASP A 92 20.02 -5.23 -1.17
N PHE A 93 20.65 -5.63 -0.06
CA PHE A 93 20.25 -5.21 1.29
C PHE A 93 20.35 -3.69 1.51
N ASN A 94 21.24 -3.00 0.78
CA ASN A 94 21.33 -1.55 0.85
C ASN A 94 20.17 -0.87 0.14
N ALA A 95 19.68 -1.47 -0.95
CA ALA A 95 18.51 -1.00 -1.66
C ALA A 95 17.22 -1.09 -0.82
N LEU A 96 17.12 -2.05 0.12
CA LEU A 96 15.98 -2.17 1.04
C LEU A 96 15.78 -0.90 1.89
N LYS A 97 16.85 -0.27 2.33
CA LYS A 97 16.80 0.94 3.18
C LYS A 97 16.24 2.18 2.46
N GLN A 98 16.21 2.15 1.13
CA GLN A 98 15.76 3.27 0.30
C GLN A 98 14.28 3.13 -0.11
N GLN A 99 13.64 2.05 0.31
CA GLN A 99 12.24 1.82 0.02
C GLN A 99 11.33 2.52 1.04
N ASP A 100 10.08 2.70 0.67
CA ASP A 100 9.00 3.11 1.56
C ASP A 100 8.11 1.91 1.89
N PHE A 101 8.00 0.95 0.93
CA PHE A 101 7.24 -0.28 1.08
C PHE A 101 7.96 -1.49 0.47
N ILE A 102 8.00 -2.60 1.20
CA ILE A 102 8.57 -3.87 0.73
C ILE A 102 7.48 -4.94 0.70
N ILE A 103 7.40 -5.67 -0.39
CA ILE A 103 6.48 -6.80 -0.54
C ILE A 103 7.31 -8.08 -0.62
N ILE A 104 7.06 -9.01 0.29
CA ILE A 104 7.64 -10.35 0.30
C ILE A 104 6.63 -11.32 -0.30
N ASN A 105 6.88 -11.76 -1.51
CA ASN A 105 5.95 -12.57 -2.28
C ASN A 105 6.41 -14.03 -2.34
N GLU A 106 5.75 -14.87 -1.57
CA GLU A 106 5.88 -16.33 -1.57
C GLU A 106 7.31 -16.85 -1.32
N LEU A 107 8.11 -16.17 -0.48
CA LEU A 107 9.40 -16.70 -0.07
C LEU A 107 9.20 -17.87 0.90
N GLU A 108 9.86 -19.02 0.64
CA GLU A 108 9.83 -20.18 1.53
C GLU A 108 10.78 -20.02 2.73
N ASN A 109 11.92 -19.36 2.49
CA ASN A 109 12.97 -19.17 3.49
C ASN A 109 13.48 -17.73 3.47
N PHE A 110 13.77 -17.22 4.64
CA PHE A 110 14.40 -15.92 4.82
C PHE A 110 15.81 -16.11 5.37
N SER A 111 16.80 -15.52 4.71
CA SER A 111 18.13 -15.47 5.30
C SER A 111 18.14 -14.58 6.54
N SER A 112 19.04 -14.85 7.48
CA SER A 112 19.21 -13.99 8.67
C SER A 112 19.51 -12.53 8.30
N GLY A 113 20.24 -12.30 7.20
CA GLY A 113 20.48 -10.97 6.66
C GLY A 113 19.18 -10.27 6.22
N LEU A 114 18.26 -10.99 5.57
CA LEU A 114 16.97 -10.45 5.17
C LEU A 114 16.08 -10.11 6.39
N ILE A 115 16.02 -11.01 7.37
CA ILE A 115 15.25 -10.79 8.61
C ILE A 115 15.76 -9.56 9.35
N ASN A 116 17.08 -9.41 9.53
CA ASN A 116 17.69 -8.26 10.17
C ASN A 116 17.42 -6.94 9.40
N SER A 117 17.45 -7.01 8.07
CA SER A 117 17.18 -5.86 7.20
C SER A 117 15.72 -5.43 7.29
N ILE A 118 14.77 -6.38 7.26
CA ILE A 118 13.34 -6.13 7.46
C ILE A 118 13.09 -5.50 8.83
N ASN A 119 13.65 -6.09 9.91
CA ASN A 119 13.51 -5.56 11.26
C ASN A 119 14.01 -4.12 11.36
N THR A 120 15.18 -3.83 10.80
CA THR A 120 15.74 -2.47 10.79
C THR A 120 14.91 -1.51 9.95
N PHE A 121 14.43 -1.94 8.79
CA PHE A 121 13.59 -1.16 7.90
C PHE A 121 12.28 -0.75 8.57
N VAL A 122 11.59 -1.72 9.21
CA VAL A 122 10.32 -1.46 9.90
C VAL A 122 10.53 -0.56 11.12
N LYS A 123 11.58 -0.78 11.91
CA LYS A 123 11.94 0.12 13.03
C LYS A 123 12.09 1.58 12.61
N ASN A 124 12.61 1.81 11.42
CA ASN A 124 12.83 3.15 10.86
C ASN A 124 11.57 3.75 10.18
N GLY A 125 10.44 3.06 10.21
CA GLY A 125 9.16 3.56 9.70
C GLY A 125 8.72 2.98 8.35
N GLY A 126 9.48 2.03 7.79
CA GLY A 126 9.08 1.32 6.58
C GLY A 126 7.93 0.34 6.82
N SER A 127 7.22 0.00 5.77
CA SER A 127 6.12 -0.96 5.82
C SER A 127 6.43 -2.20 4.98
N VAL A 128 6.04 -3.39 5.47
CA VAL A 128 6.28 -4.67 4.80
C VAL A 128 4.98 -5.46 4.68
N ALA A 129 4.67 -5.98 3.48
CA ALA A 129 3.60 -6.95 3.27
C ALA A 129 4.19 -8.34 3.01
N ILE A 130 3.68 -9.36 3.67
CA ILE A 130 4.13 -10.75 3.56
C ILE A 130 2.98 -11.62 3.04
N PHE A 131 3.17 -12.18 1.86
CA PHE A 131 2.30 -13.20 1.27
C PHE A 131 3.01 -14.55 1.41
N PRO A 132 2.54 -15.45 2.29
CA PRO A 132 3.19 -16.74 2.52
C PRO A 132 3.00 -17.67 1.31
N PRO A 133 3.97 -18.54 1.01
CA PRO A 133 3.74 -19.61 0.04
C PRO A 133 2.82 -20.67 0.62
N MET A 134 2.02 -21.31 -0.24
CA MET A 134 1.07 -22.32 0.23
C MET A 134 1.74 -23.64 0.68
N ASN A 135 2.93 -23.92 0.16
CA ASN A 135 3.72 -25.12 0.43
C ASN A 135 4.90 -24.86 1.39
N ALA A 136 4.79 -23.84 2.26
CA ALA A 136 5.84 -23.54 3.23
C ALA A 136 6.07 -24.69 4.21
N ASP A 137 7.34 -24.96 4.55
CA ASP A 137 7.67 -25.69 5.77
C ASP A 137 7.35 -24.79 6.96
N LEU A 138 6.22 -25.06 7.62
CA LEU A 138 5.72 -24.22 8.71
C LEU A 138 6.66 -24.17 9.91
N SER A 139 7.49 -25.18 10.12
CA SER A 139 8.46 -25.17 11.24
C SER A 139 9.52 -24.09 11.01
N ILE A 140 10.06 -24.03 9.80
CA ILE A 140 11.07 -23.04 9.40
C ILE A 140 10.41 -21.66 9.24
N TYR A 141 9.27 -21.59 8.56
CA TYR A 141 8.57 -20.34 8.27
C TYR A 141 8.14 -19.63 9.55
N ASN A 142 7.57 -20.37 10.50
CA ASN A 142 7.13 -19.83 11.80
C ASN A 142 8.30 -19.35 12.66
N ASN A 143 9.50 -19.92 12.55
CA ASN A 143 10.66 -19.37 13.22
C ASN A 143 11.01 -17.97 12.68
N THR A 144 10.93 -17.78 11.36
CA THR A 144 11.09 -16.45 10.74
C THR A 144 10.04 -15.46 11.23
N LEU A 145 8.76 -15.86 11.26
CA LEU A 145 7.68 -14.98 11.74
C LEU A 145 7.86 -14.59 13.21
N LYS A 146 8.35 -15.53 14.05
CA LYS A 146 8.71 -15.25 15.46
C LYS A 146 9.88 -14.27 15.56
N GLU A 147 10.92 -14.40 14.74
CA GLU A 147 12.04 -13.44 14.70
C GLU A 147 11.58 -12.05 14.24
N LEU A 148 10.58 -11.98 13.37
CA LEU A 148 9.89 -10.74 13.02
C LEU A 148 8.91 -10.27 14.09
N GLN A 149 8.67 -11.05 15.15
CA GLN A 149 7.75 -10.78 16.27
C GLN A 149 6.30 -10.57 15.83
N ILE A 150 5.85 -11.37 14.87
CA ILE A 150 4.49 -11.37 14.34
C ILE A 150 3.81 -12.73 14.59
N SER A 151 2.53 -12.84 14.25
CA SER A 151 1.74 -14.08 14.36
C SER A 151 2.33 -15.20 13.51
N THR A 152 2.08 -16.44 13.92
CA THR A 152 2.50 -17.64 13.21
C THR A 152 1.37 -18.20 12.35
N LEU A 153 1.71 -19.10 11.44
CA LEU A 153 0.77 -19.79 10.59
C LEU A 153 0.56 -21.24 11.07
N SER A 154 -0.67 -21.73 11.02
CA SER A 154 -0.97 -23.14 11.24
C SER A 154 -1.06 -23.88 9.90
N GLU A 155 -1.42 -25.15 9.99
CA GLU A 155 -1.61 -26.04 8.85
C GLU A 155 -2.53 -25.44 7.77
N LEU A 156 -2.31 -25.87 6.54
CA LEU A 156 -3.13 -25.55 5.40
C LEU A 156 -4.60 -25.94 5.63
N ARG A 157 -5.49 -25.00 5.39
CA ARG A 157 -6.93 -25.21 5.36
C ARG A 157 -7.44 -25.13 3.94
N ILE A 158 -8.11 -26.20 3.50
CA ILE A 158 -8.82 -26.28 2.22
C ILE A 158 -10.31 -26.14 2.54
N ARG A 159 -10.81 -24.93 2.44
CA ARG A 159 -12.20 -24.60 2.78
C ARG A 159 -12.63 -23.34 2.04
N ASN A 160 -13.74 -23.42 1.32
CA ASN A 160 -14.35 -22.24 0.72
C ASN A 160 -14.93 -21.34 1.81
N THR A 161 -14.54 -20.10 1.79
CA THR A 161 -14.99 -19.06 2.72
C THR A 161 -14.93 -17.70 2.01
N VAL A 162 -15.52 -16.67 2.61
CA VAL A 162 -15.48 -15.30 2.08
C VAL A 162 -14.89 -14.35 3.12
N ILE A 163 -14.28 -13.25 2.66
CA ILE A 163 -13.80 -12.18 3.54
C ILE A 163 -14.97 -11.24 3.79
N ASP A 164 -15.72 -11.45 4.87
CA ASP A 164 -16.97 -10.73 5.15
C ASP A 164 -16.83 -9.55 6.13
N LYS A 165 -15.69 -9.44 6.81
CA LYS A 165 -15.44 -8.35 7.77
C LYS A 165 -14.23 -7.53 7.41
N ILE A 166 -14.44 -6.22 7.33
CA ILE A 166 -13.41 -5.20 7.10
C ILE A 166 -13.37 -4.31 8.33
N ASN A 167 -12.19 -4.11 8.91
CA ASN A 167 -12.01 -3.16 10.02
C ASN A 167 -11.92 -1.73 9.50
N ILE A 168 -13.06 -1.20 9.06
CA ILE A 168 -13.16 0.13 8.42
C ILE A 168 -12.70 1.29 9.30
N ASN A 169 -12.62 1.08 10.63
CA ASN A 169 -12.16 2.10 11.57
C ASN A 169 -10.62 2.21 11.62
N HIS A 170 -9.89 1.31 10.95
CA HIS A 170 -8.45 1.40 10.89
C HIS A 170 -8.02 2.53 9.94
N PRO A 171 -7.00 3.34 10.29
CA PRO A 171 -6.56 4.49 9.47
C PRO A 171 -6.22 4.18 8.02
N ILE A 172 -5.82 2.93 7.70
CA ILE A 172 -5.55 2.50 6.32
C ILE A 172 -6.76 2.64 5.39
N TYR A 173 -7.97 2.59 5.96
CA TYR A 173 -9.22 2.71 5.21
C TYR A 173 -9.82 4.12 5.26
N GLU A 174 -9.12 5.08 5.85
CA GLU A 174 -9.54 6.48 5.87
C GLU A 174 -9.64 7.02 4.42
N HIS A 175 -10.77 7.57 4.05
CA HIS A 175 -11.09 8.05 2.70
C HIS A 175 -11.13 6.97 1.58
N VAL A 176 -11.06 5.67 1.93
CA VAL A 176 -11.15 4.58 0.95
C VAL A 176 -12.61 4.27 0.58
N PHE A 177 -13.49 4.32 1.57
CA PHE A 177 -14.90 3.98 1.38
C PHE A 177 -15.78 5.23 1.48
N GLU A 178 -16.42 5.61 0.38
CA GLU A 178 -17.45 6.65 0.37
C GLU A 178 -18.83 6.04 0.64
N GLY A 179 -19.40 6.30 1.83
CA GLY A 179 -20.73 5.86 2.21
C GLY A 179 -20.82 4.48 2.87
N LYS A 180 -22.05 3.95 2.97
CA LYS A 180 -22.27 2.62 3.55
C LYS A 180 -21.82 1.51 2.62
N LEU A 181 -21.10 0.53 3.15
CA LEU A 181 -20.69 -0.69 2.44
C LEU A 181 -21.91 -1.61 2.18
N GLU A 182 -22.90 -1.12 1.43
CA GLU A 182 -24.08 -1.90 1.07
C GLU A 182 -23.79 -2.70 -0.22
N LYS A 183 -23.99 -4.02 -0.19
CA LYS A 183 -23.85 -4.95 -1.33
C LYS A 183 -22.43 -5.12 -1.88
N ILE A 184 -21.46 -5.35 -1.01
CA ILE A 184 -20.13 -5.79 -1.46
C ILE A 184 -20.22 -7.26 -1.89
N ASN A 185 -19.72 -7.55 -3.09
CA ASN A 185 -19.44 -8.93 -3.47
C ASN A 185 -18.10 -9.32 -2.82
N TYR A 186 -18.15 -10.03 -1.70
CA TYR A 186 -16.98 -10.34 -0.89
C TYR A 186 -15.98 -11.27 -1.59
N PRO A 187 -14.65 -11.07 -1.41
CA PRO A 187 -13.64 -11.97 -1.96
C PRO A 187 -13.77 -13.37 -1.40
N GLN A 188 -13.60 -14.36 -2.28
CA GLN A 188 -13.61 -15.78 -1.93
C GLN A 188 -12.19 -16.27 -1.64
N VAL A 189 -12.06 -17.13 -0.65
CA VAL A 189 -10.83 -17.80 -0.26
C VAL A 189 -11.08 -19.30 -0.20
N ASN A 190 -10.30 -20.09 -0.95
CA ASN A 190 -10.47 -21.53 -1.06
C ASN A 190 -9.40 -22.31 -0.28
N GLN A 191 -8.18 -21.75 -0.19
CA GLN A 191 -7.05 -22.34 0.52
C GLN A 191 -6.24 -21.26 1.21
N TYR A 192 -5.86 -21.51 2.45
CA TYR A 192 -5.12 -20.56 3.27
C TYR A 192 -4.48 -21.23 4.50
N HIS A 193 -3.50 -20.58 5.09
CA HIS A 193 -2.98 -20.92 6.42
C HIS A 193 -3.73 -20.14 7.48
N GLN A 194 -4.17 -20.78 8.55
CA GLN A 194 -4.78 -20.02 9.65
C GLN A 194 -3.70 -19.20 10.36
N ILE A 195 -3.92 -17.90 10.53
CA ILE A 195 -3.06 -17.05 11.35
C ILE A 195 -3.35 -17.33 12.82
N ILE A 196 -2.32 -17.69 13.58
CA ILE A 196 -2.36 -17.90 15.01
C ILE A 196 -1.77 -16.67 15.69
N THR A 197 -2.64 -15.80 16.17
CA THR A 197 -2.25 -14.55 16.82
C THR A 197 -1.60 -14.85 18.19
N THR A 198 -0.32 -14.55 18.31
CA THR A 198 0.47 -14.80 19.52
C THR A 198 0.57 -13.58 20.44
N ASN A 199 0.51 -12.36 19.86
CA ASN A 199 0.60 -11.11 20.60
C ASN A 199 -0.49 -10.13 20.17
N ARG A 200 -1.58 -10.06 20.94
CA ARG A 200 -2.74 -9.21 20.62
C ARG A 200 -2.54 -7.72 20.92
N SER A 201 -1.48 -7.35 21.63
CA SER A 201 -1.27 -5.95 22.01
C SER A 201 -0.80 -5.08 20.85
N ASN A 202 -0.09 -5.66 19.87
CA ASN A 202 0.53 -4.94 18.76
C ASN A 202 -0.03 -5.35 17.40
N SER A 203 -1.12 -6.15 17.36
CA SER A 203 -1.71 -6.63 16.12
C SER A 203 -3.19 -6.29 16.02
N ILE A 204 -3.63 -6.04 14.80
CA ILE A 204 -5.03 -5.74 14.46
C ILE A 204 -5.41 -6.55 13.24
N ALA A 205 -6.51 -7.31 13.32
CA ALA A 205 -7.12 -7.94 12.15
C ALA A 205 -7.78 -6.85 11.27
N LEU A 206 -7.31 -6.72 10.03
CA LEU A 206 -7.87 -5.79 9.05
C LEU A 206 -8.99 -6.43 8.22
N LEU A 207 -8.76 -7.67 7.80
CA LEU A 207 -9.72 -8.47 7.03
C LEU A 207 -9.93 -9.81 7.71
N THR A 208 -11.18 -10.20 7.91
CA THR A 208 -11.55 -11.45 8.58
C THR A 208 -12.57 -12.21 7.71
N GLN A 209 -12.43 -13.52 7.69
CA GLN A 209 -13.31 -14.42 6.96
C GLN A 209 -14.57 -14.74 7.80
N GLU A 210 -15.67 -15.19 7.15
CA GLU A 210 -16.94 -15.53 7.81
C GLU A 210 -16.78 -16.58 8.92
N ASN A 211 -15.80 -17.48 8.78
CA ASN A 211 -15.46 -18.49 9.79
C ASN A 211 -14.59 -17.95 10.94
N LYS A 212 -14.38 -16.64 11.03
CA LYS A 212 -13.60 -15.89 12.01
C LYS A 212 -12.08 -16.06 11.89
N ASP A 213 -11.57 -16.74 10.87
CA ASP A 213 -10.14 -16.78 10.58
C ASP A 213 -9.69 -15.42 9.99
N VAL A 214 -8.53 -14.93 10.43
CA VAL A 214 -7.98 -13.67 9.94
C VAL A 214 -7.37 -13.89 8.56
N PHE A 215 -7.74 -13.06 7.57
CA PHE A 215 -7.15 -13.06 6.24
C PHE A 215 -5.94 -12.12 6.14
N LEU A 216 -6.05 -10.95 6.76
CA LEU A 216 -4.99 -9.95 6.81
C LEU A 216 -4.89 -9.40 8.23
N GLU A 217 -3.69 -9.51 8.80
CA GLU A 217 -3.33 -8.94 10.10
C GLU A 217 -2.21 -7.92 9.94
N VAL A 218 -2.31 -6.78 10.63
CA VAL A 218 -1.28 -5.75 10.67
C VAL A 218 -0.66 -5.69 12.06
N PHE A 219 0.66 -5.55 12.10
CA PHE A 219 1.48 -5.42 13.31
C PHE A 219 2.16 -4.07 13.33
N SER A 220 1.96 -3.32 14.41
CA SER A 220 2.70 -2.09 14.66
C SER A 220 4.03 -2.42 15.35
N LYS A 221 5.13 -1.96 14.78
CA LYS A 221 6.47 -2.19 15.30
C LYS A 221 7.29 -0.89 15.29
N GLU A 222 7.41 -0.28 16.46
CA GLU A 222 8.02 1.04 16.62
C GLU A 222 7.37 2.10 15.71
N LYS A 223 8.00 2.44 14.57
CA LYS A 223 7.49 3.46 13.63
C LYS A 223 6.87 2.86 12.35
N GLY A 224 7.05 1.56 12.12
CA GLY A 224 6.63 0.90 10.88
C GLY A 224 5.58 -0.19 11.09
N LEU A 225 5.16 -0.80 9.98
CA LEU A 225 4.07 -1.77 9.95
C LEU A 225 4.50 -3.04 9.22
N ILE A 226 4.00 -4.19 9.70
CA ILE A 226 4.09 -5.46 8.98
C ILE A 226 2.67 -5.97 8.74
N TYR A 227 2.36 -6.27 7.49
CA TYR A 227 1.11 -6.86 7.04
C TYR A 227 1.33 -8.34 6.74
N LEU A 228 0.63 -9.23 7.43
CA LEU A 228 0.68 -10.67 7.18
C LEU A 228 -0.64 -11.13 6.56
N PHE A 229 -0.56 -11.64 5.34
CA PHE A 229 -1.66 -12.32 4.68
C PHE A 229 -1.66 -13.81 5.05
N ASN A 230 -2.81 -14.46 4.98
CA ASN A 230 -2.94 -15.88 5.26
C ASN A 230 -2.84 -16.76 4.00
N SER A 231 -2.76 -16.15 2.82
CA SER A 231 -2.79 -16.84 1.52
C SER A 231 -1.99 -16.04 0.48
N PRO A 232 -1.34 -16.69 -0.50
CA PRO A 232 -0.74 -15.99 -1.64
C PRO A 232 -1.82 -15.44 -2.58
N LEU A 233 -1.42 -14.50 -3.46
CA LEU A 233 -2.33 -13.81 -4.40
C LEU A 233 -2.63 -14.60 -5.69
N GLN A 234 -2.58 -15.91 -5.66
CA GLN A 234 -2.89 -16.75 -6.84
C GLN A 234 -4.38 -17.07 -6.89
N SER A 235 -4.95 -16.98 -8.10
CA SER A 235 -6.39 -17.21 -8.31
C SER A 235 -6.86 -18.64 -8.00
N THR A 236 -5.95 -19.58 -7.88
CA THR A 236 -6.21 -20.95 -7.42
C THR A 236 -6.62 -20.98 -5.94
N TYR A 237 -6.09 -20.08 -5.13
CA TYR A 237 -6.29 -20.07 -3.69
C TYR A 237 -7.35 -19.06 -3.24
N ASN A 238 -7.42 -17.92 -3.92
CA ASN A 238 -8.41 -16.88 -3.65
C ASN A 238 -8.60 -15.96 -4.87
N ASN A 239 -9.66 -15.15 -4.85
CA ASN A 239 -9.91 -14.15 -5.87
C ASN A 239 -9.64 -12.70 -5.36
N PHE A 240 -8.97 -12.54 -4.22
CA PHE A 240 -8.74 -11.24 -3.57
C PHE A 240 -8.05 -10.25 -4.52
N SER A 241 -7.03 -10.69 -5.28
CA SER A 241 -6.31 -9.84 -6.23
C SER A 241 -7.15 -9.32 -7.41
N LYS A 242 -8.35 -9.87 -7.62
CA LYS A 242 -9.32 -9.42 -8.63
C LYS A 242 -10.46 -8.59 -8.05
N HIS A 243 -10.43 -8.37 -6.74
CA HIS A 243 -11.48 -7.67 -6.02
C HIS A 243 -11.08 -6.22 -5.73
N ALA A 244 -12.08 -5.32 -5.67
CA ALA A 244 -11.85 -3.89 -5.39
C ALA A 244 -11.14 -3.64 -4.04
N LEU A 245 -11.26 -4.53 -3.06
CA LEU A 245 -10.56 -4.45 -1.77
C LEU A 245 -9.04 -4.66 -1.87
N PHE A 246 -8.52 -5.06 -3.03
CA PHE A 246 -7.07 -5.23 -3.21
C PHE A 246 -6.36 -3.91 -3.54
N VAL A 247 -7.08 -2.92 -4.04
CA VAL A 247 -6.50 -1.65 -4.50
C VAL A 247 -6.18 -0.68 -3.35
N PRO A 248 -7.03 -0.56 -2.30
CA PRO A 248 -6.70 0.26 -1.12
C PRO A 248 -5.59 -0.36 -0.30
#